data_9e8d4d35841ee9ba24aecac88c699811
#
_entry.id   9e8d4d35841ee9ba24aecac88c699811
#
_cell.length_a   1.000
_cell.length_b   1.000
_cell.length_c   1.000
_cell.angle_alpha   90.00
_cell.angle_beta   90.00
_cell.angle_gamma   90.00
#
_symmetry.space_group_name_H-M   'P 1'
#
loop_
_entity.id
_entity.type
_entity.pdbx_description
1 polymer ?
#
loop_
_entity_poly.entity_id
_entity_poly.type
_entity_poly.pdbx_seq_one_letter_code
_entity_poly.pdbx_strand_id
1 'polypeptide(L)'
;MAATMKKPVSFVLMAVLALVLAVPAFAATWTHSYKFYYNGAEDSHSSSFIAGPATIDNSTGKVTIKLTGNYFPELVKDGVTYYGSYSSGVTTFVFPGSDSADIPISLHVVVAPFHDDWYDLDIHWD
;
A
#
# COMPACT_ATOMS: atom_id res chain seq x y z
N MET A 1 -38.66 -33.94 -21.20
CA MET A 1 -37.34 -33.60 -21.64
C MET A 1 -37.11 -32.12 -21.85
N ALA A 2 -38.12 -31.36 -22.04
CA ALA A 2 -37.94 -29.91 -22.15
C ALA A 2 -37.24 -29.31 -20.90
N ALA A 3 -37.52 -29.88 -19.74
CA ALA A 3 -36.96 -29.41 -18.51
C ALA A 3 -35.43 -29.53 -18.48
N THR A 4 -34.87 -30.53 -19.12
CA THR A 4 -33.44 -30.69 -19.19
C THR A 4 -32.74 -29.64 -20.04
N MET A 5 -33.45 -29.13 -21.03
CA MET A 5 -32.89 -28.10 -21.89
C MET A 5 -32.70 -26.78 -21.16
N LYS A 6 -33.60 -26.49 -20.24
CA LYS A 6 -33.53 -25.23 -19.51
C LYS A 6 -32.39 -25.17 -18.52
N LYS A 7 -32.05 -26.30 -17.95
CA LYS A 7 -31.00 -26.34 -16.94
C LYS A 7 -29.65 -25.86 -17.41
N PRO A 8 -29.14 -26.29 -18.57
CA PRO A 8 -27.88 -25.79 -19.07
C PRO A 8 -27.85 -24.28 -19.28
N VAL A 9 -28.95 -23.74 -19.72
CA VAL A 9 -29.06 -22.31 -19.97
C VAL A 9 -28.91 -21.54 -18.65
N SER A 10 -29.60 -21.99 -17.61
CA SER A 10 -29.51 -21.36 -16.30
C SER A 10 -28.11 -21.40 -15.73
N PHE A 11 -27.44 -22.48 -15.92
CA PHE A 11 -26.07 -22.65 -15.48
C PHE A 11 -25.14 -21.64 -16.11
N VAL A 12 -25.19 -21.53 -17.42
CA VAL A 12 -24.36 -20.61 -18.16
C VAL A 12 -24.59 -19.18 -17.71
N LEU A 13 -25.83 -18.83 -17.49
CA LEU A 13 -26.19 -17.49 -17.06
C LEU A 13 -25.60 -17.15 -15.71
N MET A 14 -25.65 -18.07 -14.76
CA MET A 14 -25.09 -17.85 -13.44
C MET A 14 -23.56 -17.72 -13.47
N ALA A 15 -22.91 -18.49 -14.29
CA ALA A 15 -21.46 -18.42 -14.41
C ALA A 15 -21.01 -17.09 -14.98
N VAL A 16 -21.71 -16.59 -15.97
CA VAL A 16 -21.41 -15.29 -16.56
C VAL A 16 -21.61 -14.17 -15.53
N LEU A 17 -22.66 -14.25 -14.76
CA LEU A 17 -22.95 -13.25 -13.75
C LEU A 17 -21.87 -13.22 -12.68
N ALA A 18 -21.44 -14.37 -12.20
CA ALA A 18 -20.38 -14.45 -11.21
C ALA A 18 -19.08 -13.88 -11.73
N LEU A 19 -18.75 -14.12 -12.97
CA LEU A 19 -17.54 -13.60 -13.58
C LEU A 19 -17.56 -12.08 -13.67
N VAL A 20 -18.67 -11.50 -14.03
CA VAL A 20 -18.83 -10.05 -14.14
C VAL A 20 -18.66 -9.38 -12.77
N LEU A 21 -19.20 -9.99 -11.73
CA LEU A 21 -19.08 -9.44 -10.38
C LEU A 21 -17.67 -9.56 -9.84
N ALA A 22 -16.99 -10.64 -10.13
CA ALA A 22 -15.68 -10.92 -9.55
C ALA A 22 -14.58 -9.99 -10.10
N VAL A 23 -14.56 -9.78 -11.41
CA VAL A 23 -13.43 -9.07 -12.04
C VAL A 23 -13.38 -7.60 -11.67
N PRO A 24 -14.43 -6.79 -11.85
CA PRO A 24 -14.32 -5.36 -11.53
C PRO A 24 -14.20 -5.08 -10.03
N ALA A 25 -14.73 -5.96 -9.17
CA ALA A 25 -14.75 -5.70 -7.75
C ALA A 25 -13.41 -5.91 -7.08
N PHE A 26 -12.51 -6.75 -7.62
CA PHE A 26 -11.33 -7.18 -6.91
C PHE A 26 -10.01 -6.82 -7.58
N ALA A 27 -10.03 -6.06 -8.65
CA ALA A 27 -8.83 -5.67 -9.38
C ALA A 27 -8.58 -4.17 -9.31
N ALA A 28 -9.04 -3.52 -8.25
CA ALA A 28 -8.92 -2.08 -8.14
C ALA A 28 -7.59 -1.66 -7.52
N THR A 29 -6.97 -0.67 -8.15
CA THR A 29 -5.77 0.00 -7.65
C THR A 29 -6.04 1.50 -7.70
N TRP A 30 -5.72 2.21 -6.63
CA TRP A 30 -5.88 3.66 -6.59
C TRP A 30 -4.75 4.30 -5.81
N THR A 31 -4.66 5.62 -5.87
CA THR A 31 -3.67 6.39 -5.12
C THR A 31 -4.35 7.19 -4.03
N HIS A 32 -3.64 7.41 -2.93
CA HIS A 32 -4.11 8.19 -1.81
C HIS A 32 -2.94 9.00 -1.26
N SER A 33 -3.07 10.31 -1.22
CA SER A 33 -2.05 11.18 -0.64
C SER A 33 -1.96 10.97 0.86
N TYR A 34 -0.77 11.17 1.41
CA TYR A 34 -0.55 10.99 2.83
C TYR A 34 0.56 11.90 3.34
N LYS A 35 0.66 11.98 4.66
CA LYS A 35 1.74 12.64 5.37
C LYS A 35 2.23 11.75 6.48
N PHE A 36 3.45 12.01 6.92
CA PHE A 36 3.96 11.37 8.14
C PHE A 36 3.59 12.22 9.35
N TYR A 37 3.03 11.55 10.35
CA TYR A 37 2.70 12.16 11.63
C TYR A 37 3.63 11.61 12.70
N TYR A 38 4.03 12.47 13.61
CA TYR A 38 4.83 12.12 14.78
C TYR A 38 4.13 12.67 16.02
N ASN A 39 3.84 11.79 16.98
CA ASN A 39 3.12 12.15 18.21
C ASN A 39 1.82 12.93 17.94
N GLY A 40 1.07 12.50 16.94
CA GLY A 40 -0.25 13.06 16.64
C GLY A 40 -0.26 14.35 15.83
N ALA A 41 0.88 14.80 15.36
CA ALA A 41 0.98 16.00 14.54
C ALA A 41 1.82 15.73 13.29
N GLU A 42 1.52 16.45 12.21
CA GLU A 42 2.30 16.31 10.99
C GLU A 42 3.77 16.63 11.26
N ASP A 43 4.65 15.75 10.78
CA ASP A 43 6.08 15.97 10.80
C ASP A 43 6.53 16.42 9.41
N SER A 44 6.74 17.71 9.25
CA SER A 44 7.07 18.29 7.95
C SER A 44 8.42 17.82 7.44
N HIS A 45 9.37 17.53 8.32
CA HIS A 45 10.69 17.08 7.90
C HIS A 45 10.61 15.70 7.21
N SER A 46 10.01 14.72 7.86
CA SER A 46 9.86 13.39 7.25
C SER A 46 8.91 13.42 6.06
N SER A 47 7.85 14.20 6.12
CA SER A 47 6.90 14.34 5.02
C SER A 47 7.53 14.93 3.76
N SER A 48 8.59 15.71 3.90
CA SER A 48 9.28 16.28 2.75
C SER A 48 9.96 15.24 1.86
N PHE A 49 10.16 14.02 2.36
CA PHE A 49 10.74 12.93 1.58
C PHE A 49 9.71 12.13 0.79
N ILE A 50 8.43 12.38 1.00
CA ILE A 50 7.37 11.64 0.30
C ILE A 50 7.43 11.98 -1.20
N ALA A 51 7.57 10.94 -2.02
CA ALA A 51 7.67 11.04 -3.47
C ALA A 51 6.33 10.64 -4.12
N GLY A 52 5.32 11.47 -3.95
CA GLY A 52 4.00 11.24 -4.53
C GLY A 52 3.07 10.43 -3.63
N PRO A 53 1.83 10.25 -4.04
CA PRO A 53 0.84 9.54 -3.24
C PRO A 53 1.16 8.04 -3.14
N ALA A 54 0.63 7.41 -2.09
CA ALA A 54 0.71 5.96 -1.97
C ALA A 54 -0.18 5.27 -3.00
N THR A 55 0.18 4.06 -3.37
CA THR A 55 -0.66 3.20 -4.19
C THR A 55 -1.30 2.14 -3.30
N ILE A 56 -2.60 1.99 -3.42
CA ILE A 56 -3.38 0.98 -2.69
C ILE A 56 -3.83 -0.07 -3.70
N ASP A 57 -3.45 -1.32 -3.48
CA ASP A 57 -3.85 -2.42 -4.34
C ASP A 57 -4.82 -3.33 -3.59
N ASN A 58 -6.09 -3.23 -3.95
CA ASN A 58 -7.15 -3.99 -3.30
C ASN A 58 -7.07 -5.49 -3.58
N SER A 59 -6.50 -5.88 -4.71
CA SER A 59 -6.42 -7.31 -5.08
C SER A 59 -5.37 -8.05 -4.27
N THR A 60 -4.30 -7.39 -3.86
CA THR A 60 -3.23 -7.97 -3.06
C THR A 60 -3.27 -7.56 -1.60
N GLY A 61 -4.03 -6.52 -1.25
CA GLY A 61 -4.04 -5.96 0.09
C GLY A 61 -2.75 -5.25 0.44
N LYS A 62 -2.07 -4.66 -0.54
CA LYS A 62 -0.76 -4.03 -0.34
C LYS A 62 -0.83 -2.52 -0.51
N VAL A 63 0.03 -1.85 0.26
CA VAL A 63 0.28 -0.42 0.15
C VAL A 63 1.70 -0.24 -0.35
N THR A 64 1.88 0.64 -1.33
CA THR A 64 3.20 1.03 -1.83
C THR A 64 3.44 2.49 -1.53
N ILE A 65 4.55 2.80 -0.88
CA ILE A 65 4.99 4.18 -0.67
C ILE A 65 6.36 4.38 -1.28
N LYS A 66 6.65 5.62 -1.68
CA LYS A 66 7.93 5.99 -2.28
C LYS A 66 8.50 7.20 -1.58
N LEU A 67 9.76 7.13 -1.24
CA LEU A 67 10.49 8.20 -0.55
C LEU A 67 11.68 8.64 -1.40
N THR A 68 11.94 9.93 -1.43
CA THR A 68 13.03 10.50 -2.20
C THR A 68 14.38 10.21 -1.52
N GLY A 69 15.31 9.68 -2.29
CA GLY A 69 16.68 9.45 -1.82
C GLY A 69 16.95 8.00 -1.41
N ASN A 70 18.23 7.74 -1.14
CA ASN A 70 18.71 6.42 -0.73
C ASN A 70 19.09 6.44 0.75
N TYR A 71 18.13 6.76 1.61
CA TYR A 71 18.36 6.94 3.05
C TYR A 71 17.53 6.00 3.90
N PHE A 72 16.74 5.14 3.29
CA PHE A 72 15.71 4.36 3.99
C PHE A 72 15.90 2.87 3.70
N PRO A 73 16.82 2.20 4.44
CA PRO A 73 17.08 0.79 4.16
C PRO A 73 15.93 -0.13 4.51
N GLU A 74 15.15 0.20 5.54
CA GLU A 74 14.08 -0.69 5.98
C GLU A 74 12.98 0.05 6.73
N LEU A 75 11.82 -0.57 6.78
CA LEU A 75 10.63 -0.10 7.48
C LEU A 75 10.04 -1.29 8.24
N VAL A 76 9.63 -1.06 9.48
CA VAL A 76 8.99 -2.10 10.30
C VAL A 76 7.52 -1.74 10.50
N LYS A 77 6.66 -2.71 10.26
CA LYS A 77 5.22 -2.60 10.49
C LYS A 77 4.73 -3.88 11.15
N ASP A 78 4.06 -3.74 12.28
CA ASP A 78 3.54 -4.88 13.04
C ASP A 78 4.62 -5.94 13.33
N GLY A 79 5.83 -5.48 13.64
CA GLY A 79 6.95 -6.35 13.95
C GLY A 79 7.61 -7.02 12.76
N VAL A 80 7.17 -6.73 11.54
CA VAL A 80 7.74 -7.30 10.32
C VAL A 80 8.58 -6.26 9.60
N THR A 81 9.78 -6.64 9.18
CA THR A 81 10.70 -5.78 8.45
C THR A 81 10.45 -5.86 6.95
N TYR A 82 10.30 -4.71 6.31
CA TYR A 82 10.20 -4.58 4.87
C TYR A 82 11.40 -3.77 4.38
N TYR A 83 12.10 -4.28 3.37
CA TYR A 83 13.30 -3.64 2.86
C TYR A 83 12.98 -2.69 1.73
N GLY A 84 13.65 -1.55 1.72
CA GLY A 84 13.51 -0.57 0.68
C GLY A 84 14.17 -1.03 -0.62
N SER A 85 13.55 -0.71 -1.73
CA SER A 85 14.10 -0.94 -3.06
C SER A 85 14.42 0.41 -3.68
N TYR A 86 15.71 0.71 -3.80
CA TYR A 86 16.16 1.99 -4.33
C TYR A 86 16.39 1.92 -5.83
N SER A 87 15.81 2.88 -6.56
CA SER A 87 16.00 3.00 -8.00
C SER A 87 15.67 4.43 -8.44
N SER A 88 16.53 4.99 -9.26
CA SER A 88 16.30 6.30 -9.90
C SER A 88 15.95 7.41 -8.90
N GLY A 89 16.67 7.46 -7.79
CA GLY A 89 16.50 8.51 -6.79
C GLY A 89 15.36 8.29 -5.81
N VAL A 90 14.69 7.14 -5.84
CA VAL A 90 13.52 6.86 -5.03
C VAL A 90 13.64 5.51 -4.37
N THR A 91 13.30 5.44 -3.07
CA THR A 91 13.18 4.19 -2.33
C THR A 91 11.71 3.79 -2.23
N THR A 92 11.40 2.57 -2.63
CA THR A 92 10.04 2.03 -2.64
C THR A 92 9.88 0.98 -1.55
N PHE A 93 8.79 1.08 -0.80
CA PHE A 93 8.36 0.07 0.17
C PHE A 93 7.00 -0.47 -0.22
N VAL A 94 6.84 -1.78 -0.10
CA VAL A 94 5.56 -2.46 -0.32
C VAL A 94 5.28 -3.31 0.91
N PHE A 95 4.11 -3.12 1.51
CA PHE A 95 3.73 -3.86 2.72
C PHE A 95 2.21 -4.04 2.77
N PRO A 96 1.74 -5.04 3.53
CA PRO A 96 0.29 -5.24 3.71
C PRO A 96 -0.34 -4.05 4.42
N GLY A 97 -1.51 -3.63 3.97
CA GLY A 97 -2.21 -2.52 4.60
C GLY A 97 -3.36 -2.02 3.77
N SER A 98 -4.03 -1.01 4.28
CA SER A 98 -5.13 -0.32 3.60
C SER A 98 -5.11 1.16 3.97
N ASP A 99 -5.96 1.93 3.33
CA ASP A 99 -6.11 3.36 3.63
C ASP A 99 -7.32 3.66 4.51
N SER A 100 -7.82 2.66 5.23
CA SER A 100 -8.98 2.83 6.11
C SER A 100 -8.65 3.50 7.43
N ALA A 101 -7.39 3.49 7.85
CA ALA A 101 -6.91 4.10 9.09
C ALA A 101 -5.43 4.42 8.97
N ASP A 102 -4.93 5.23 9.88
CA ASP A 102 -3.50 5.53 9.97
C ASP A 102 -2.70 4.24 10.13
N ILE A 103 -1.50 4.22 9.57
CA ILE A 103 -0.62 3.06 9.65
C ILE A 103 0.62 3.41 10.48
N PRO A 104 0.75 2.86 11.70
CA PRO A 104 1.98 3.02 12.48
C PRO A 104 3.13 2.26 11.85
N ILE A 105 4.27 2.90 11.72
CA ILE A 105 5.49 2.29 11.20
C ILE A 105 6.70 2.77 12.00
N SER A 106 7.78 2.02 11.91
CA SER A 106 9.12 2.49 12.32
C SER A 106 9.98 2.56 11.07
N LEU A 107 10.49 3.73 10.77
CA LEU A 107 11.30 3.97 9.58
C LEU A 107 12.76 4.12 9.97
N HIS A 108 13.62 3.30 9.36
CA HIS A 108 15.07 3.38 9.56
C HIS A 108 15.63 4.40 8.58
N VAL A 109 16.37 5.38 9.11
CA VAL A 109 16.95 6.47 8.32
C VAL A 109 18.45 6.47 8.53
N VAL A 110 19.19 6.33 7.44
CA VAL A 110 20.65 6.32 7.45
C VAL A 110 21.16 7.36 6.46
N VAL A 111 21.85 8.35 6.99
CA VAL A 111 22.56 9.35 6.19
C VAL A 111 24.02 9.31 6.64
N ALA A 112 24.79 8.49 5.95
CA ALA A 112 26.18 8.24 6.32
C ALA A 112 27.01 9.52 6.24
N PRO A 113 28.00 9.69 7.12
CA PRO A 113 28.38 8.77 8.21
C PRO A 113 27.74 9.15 9.55
N PHE A 114 26.96 10.20 9.65
CA PHE A 114 26.61 10.82 10.92
C PHE A 114 25.22 10.51 11.43
N HIS A 115 24.32 9.99 10.61
CA HIS A 115 22.94 9.80 11.00
C HIS A 115 22.51 8.36 10.74
N ASP A 116 22.05 7.67 11.78
CA ASP A 116 21.54 6.32 11.73
C ASP A 116 20.54 6.16 12.88
N ASP A 117 19.26 6.38 12.58
CA ASP A 117 18.22 6.39 13.60
C ASP A 117 16.93 5.76 13.10
N TRP A 118 16.08 5.38 14.06
CA TRP A 118 14.75 4.89 13.81
C TRP A 118 13.73 5.92 14.25
N TYR A 119 12.68 6.10 13.44
CA TYR A 119 11.60 7.04 13.74
C TYR A 119 10.27 6.31 13.73
N ASP A 120 9.53 6.44 14.83
CA ASP A 120 8.16 5.96 14.91
C ASP A 120 7.23 7.01 14.33
N LEU A 121 6.65 6.68 13.20
CA LEU A 121 5.79 7.59 12.44
C LEU A 121 4.46 6.94 12.16
N ASP A 122 3.44 7.75 11.92
CA ASP A 122 2.17 7.27 11.38
C ASP A 122 2.02 7.74 9.94
N ILE A 123 1.63 6.84 9.06
CA ILE A 123 1.15 7.23 7.75
C ILE A 123 -0.28 7.74 7.96
N HIS A 124 -0.47 9.02 7.76
CA HIS A 124 -1.76 9.68 7.94
C HIS A 124 -2.34 10.03 6.58
N TRP A 125 -3.51 9.51 6.28
CA TRP A 125 -4.14 9.71 4.98
C TRP A 125 -4.81 11.08 4.91
N ASP A 126 -4.58 11.74 3.79
CA ASP A 126 -5.21 13.05 3.52
C ASP A 126 -6.71 12.96 3.21
#